data_4aa79261ac244054df1743454c4d99fd
#
_entry.id   4aa79261ac244054df1743454c4d99fd
#
_cell.length_a   1.000
_cell.length_b   1.000
_cell.length_c   1.000
_cell.angle_alpha   90.00
_cell.angle_beta   90.00
_cell.angle_gamma   90.00
#
_symmetry.space_group_name_H-M   'P 1'
#
loop_
_entity.id
_entity.type
_entity.pdbx_description
1 polymer ?
#
loop_
_entity_poly.entity_id
_entity_poly.type
_entity_poly.pdbx_seq_one_letter_code
_entity_poly.pdbx_strand_id
1 'polypeptide(L)'
;MASAPAVFVERATQPERAEILFGGDMMFDRAIRAAMREHGDDYILSCLPAELWEADLIVANLEGPITTHTSTSEGSTPGDSNNFTFTFPTSTATLLKRHNIALVNLGNNHIMNFGREGLVQTKEWLAKAGVQYFGDPDAVEADRVARPTINGIPFSFVNWSD
;
A
#
# COMPACT_ATOMS: atom_id res chain seq x y z
N MET A 1 36.87 15.28 50.34
CA MET A 1 36.16 15.81 49.19
C MET A 1 34.93 14.92 48.97
N ALA A 2 33.74 15.40 49.27
CA ALA A 2 32.50 14.65 49.10
C ALA A 2 32.03 14.80 47.65
N SER A 3 31.86 13.67 46.95
CA SER A 3 31.29 13.62 45.60
C SER A 3 29.81 14.00 45.67
N ALA A 4 29.39 14.97 44.85
CA ALA A 4 27.97 15.33 44.72
C ALA A 4 27.19 14.14 44.08
N PRO A 5 25.97 13.86 44.55
CA PRO A 5 25.14 12.79 43.96
C PRO A 5 24.74 13.14 42.51
N ALA A 6 24.89 12.20 41.64
CA ALA A 6 24.43 12.33 40.25
C ALA A 6 22.90 12.44 40.25
N VAL A 7 22.37 13.58 39.80
CA VAL A 7 20.92 13.76 39.57
C VAL A 7 20.58 13.05 38.27
N PHE A 8 19.95 11.87 38.36
CA PHE A 8 19.30 11.23 37.24
C PHE A 8 18.01 12.01 36.92
N VAL A 9 18.06 12.84 35.89
CA VAL A 9 16.84 13.40 35.32
C VAL A 9 16.18 12.27 34.52
N GLU A 10 15.15 11.67 35.09
CA GLU A 10 14.26 10.76 34.37
C GLU A 10 13.66 11.56 33.21
N ARG A 11 14.10 11.27 31.99
CA ARG A 11 13.51 11.86 30.78
C ARG A 11 12.10 11.32 30.71
N ALA A 12 11.09 12.20 30.93
CA ALA A 12 9.70 11.84 30.69
C ALA A 12 9.60 11.27 29.28
N THR A 13 9.38 9.96 29.17
CA THR A 13 9.11 9.32 27.90
C THR A 13 7.83 9.93 27.37
N GLN A 14 7.88 10.60 26.24
CA GLN A 14 6.67 11.00 25.51
C GLN A 14 5.80 9.74 25.36
N PRO A 15 4.47 9.86 25.58
CA PRO A 15 3.61 8.71 25.39
C PRO A 15 3.83 8.17 23.96
N GLU A 16 4.04 6.88 23.84
CA GLU A 16 4.15 6.22 22.54
C GLU A 16 2.90 6.55 21.73
N ARG A 17 3.08 7.19 20.58
CA ARG A 17 2.01 7.56 19.67
C ARG A 17 2.39 7.13 18.26
N ALA A 18 1.44 6.53 17.58
CA ALA A 18 1.53 6.24 16.17
C ALA A 18 0.31 6.81 15.45
N GLU A 19 0.56 7.49 14.33
CA GLU A 19 -0.48 8.00 13.44
C GLU A 19 -0.56 7.12 12.21
N ILE A 20 -1.70 6.43 12.05
CA ILE A 20 -1.92 5.53 10.92
C ILE A 20 -3.07 6.08 10.09
N LEU A 21 -2.80 6.36 8.82
CA LEU A 21 -3.80 6.76 7.85
C LEU A 21 -4.29 5.53 7.09
N PHE A 22 -5.61 5.33 7.07
CA PHE A 22 -6.25 4.30 6.25
C PHE A 22 -6.85 4.93 5.00
N GLY A 23 -6.34 4.53 3.82
CA GLY A 23 -6.97 4.78 2.55
C GLY A 23 -8.02 3.71 2.22
N GLY A 24 -8.87 4.00 1.23
CA GLY A 24 -9.79 3.02 0.64
C GLY A 24 -9.12 2.26 -0.51
N ASP A 25 -9.94 1.90 -1.51
CA ASP A 25 -9.51 1.20 -2.70
C ASP A 25 -8.68 2.10 -3.60
N MET A 26 -7.48 1.66 -3.91
CA MET A 26 -6.62 2.30 -4.90
C MET A 26 -6.72 1.55 -6.22
N MET A 27 -7.21 2.23 -7.24
CA MET A 27 -7.38 1.70 -8.58
C MET A 27 -6.56 2.52 -9.58
N PHE A 28 -5.63 1.86 -10.30
CA PHE A 28 -4.69 2.50 -11.23
C PHE A 28 -4.86 2.03 -12.68
N ASP A 29 -6.08 1.61 -13.03
CA ASP A 29 -6.45 1.20 -14.39
C ASP A 29 -7.57 2.07 -14.94
N ARG A 30 -8.22 1.69 -16.02
CA ARG A 30 -9.30 2.46 -16.68
C ARG A 30 -8.86 3.90 -17.03
N ALA A 31 -9.74 4.88 -16.74
CA ALA A 31 -9.47 6.31 -16.97
C ALA A 31 -8.31 6.84 -16.11
N ILE A 32 -8.06 6.24 -14.94
CA ILE A 32 -6.93 6.63 -14.08
C ILE A 32 -5.60 6.32 -14.78
N ARG A 33 -5.47 5.13 -15.41
CA ARG A 33 -4.28 4.77 -16.20
C ARG A 33 -4.05 5.76 -17.35
N ALA A 34 -5.12 6.15 -18.05
CA ALA A 34 -5.02 7.15 -19.12
C ALA A 34 -4.52 8.50 -18.60
N ALA A 35 -5.05 8.97 -17.47
CA ALA A 35 -4.61 10.21 -16.82
C ALA A 35 -3.14 10.14 -16.37
N MET A 36 -2.71 9.01 -15.77
CA MET A 36 -1.30 8.79 -15.40
C MET A 36 -0.38 8.86 -16.62
N ARG A 37 -0.78 8.27 -17.72
CA ARG A 37 0.01 8.28 -18.96
C ARG A 37 0.08 9.68 -19.60
N GLU A 38 -0.98 10.48 -19.52
CA GLU A 38 -1.07 11.82 -20.08
C GLU A 38 -0.32 12.86 -19.24
N HIS A 39 -0.44 12.79 -17.92
CA HIS A 39 0.01 13.83 -17.00
C HIS A 39 1.13 13.39 -16.05
N GLY A 40 1.55 12.12 -16.12
CA GLY A 40 2.51 11.51 -15.18
C GLY A 40 1.84 10.86 -13.98
N ASP A 41 2.55 9.91 -13.36
CA ASP A 41 1.98 9.06 -12.30
C ASP A 41 1.52 9.86 -11.07
N ASP A 42 2.24 10.91 -10.70
CA ASP A 42 1.93 11.70 -9.49
C ASP A 42 0.67 12.57 -9.66
N TYR A 43 0.21 12.77 -10.89
CA TYR A 43 -0.96 13.61 -11.18
C TYR A 43 -2.21 13.18 -10.42
N ILE A 44 -2.47 11.88 -10.32
CA ILE A 44 -3.67 11.34 -9.68
C ILE A 44 -3.74 11.59 -8.17
N LEU A 45 -2.62 11.88 -7.55
CA LEU A 45 -2.51 12.19 -6.11
C LEU A 45 -2.24 13.68 -5.85
N SER A 46 -2.07 14.50 -6.91
CA SER A 46 -1.64 15.91 -6.83
C SER A 46 -2.62 16.83 -6.12
N CYS A 47 -3.91 16.47 -6.05
CA CYS A 47 -4.94 17.25 -5.36
C CYS A 47 -5.05 16.93 -3.87
N LEU A 48 -4.33 15.92 -3.37
CA LEU A 48 -4.35 15.54 -1.96
C LEU A 48 -3.42 16.44 -1.15
N PRO A 49 -3.84 16.87 0.07
CA PRO A 49 -3.01 17.68 0.95
C PRO A 49 -1.70 16.98 1.30
N ALA A 50 -0.59 17.74 1.35
CA ALA A 50 0.73 17.19 1.63
C ALA A 50 0.82 16.54 3.02
N GLU A 51 0.04 17.03 3.98
CA GLU A 51 -0.02 16.56 5.35
C GLU A 51 -0.47 15.10 5.47
N LEU A 52 -1.22 14.59 4.49
CA LEU A 52 -1.62 13.17 4.47
C LEU A 52 -0.41 12.23 4.36
N TRP A 53 0.68 12.69 3.74
CA TRP A 53 1.87 11.89 3.53
C TRP A 53 2.83 11.87 4.73
N GLU A 54 2.51 12.64 5.79
CA GLU A 54 3.31 12.75 7.01
C GLU A 54 2.95 11.71 8.09
N ALA A 55 1.89 10.93 7.90
CA ALA A 55 1.51 9.85 8.81
C ALA A 55 2.66 8.85 8.99
N ASP A 56 2.78 8.27 10.19
CA ASP A 56 3.81 7.26 10.50
C ASP A 56 3.66 5.99 9.66
N LEU A 57 2.43 5.68 9.25
CA LEU A 57 2.11 4.59 8.31
C LEU A 57 0.85 4.94 7.53
N ILE A 58 0.91 4.77 6.20
CA ILE A 58 -0.27 4.79 5.34
C ILE A 58 -0.56 3.38 4.86
N VAL A 59 -1.81 2.95 5.08
CA VAL A 59 -2.33 1.63 4.68
C VAL A 59 -3.48 1.83 3.72
N ALA A 60 -3.50 1.13 2.58
CA ALA A 60 -4.61 1.19 1.64
C ALA A 60 -4.84 -0.15 0.93
N ASN A 61 -6.01 -0.33 0.33
CA ASN A 61 -6.31 -1.51 -0.46
C ASN A 61 -5.79 -1.35 -1.90
N LEU A 62 -4.95 -2.27 -2.35
CA LEU A 62 -4.45 -2.32 -3.74
C LEU A 62 -5.44 -3.15 -4.57
N GLU A 63 -6.43 -2.49 -5.16
CA GLU A 63 -7.60 -3.10 -5.80
C GLU A 63 -7.32 -3.74 -7.16
N GLY A 64 -6.16 -4.35 -7.32
CA GLY A 64 -5.75 -5.07 -8.51
C GLY A 64 -4.24 -5.34 -8.56
N PRO A 65 -3.80 -6.25 -9.45
CA PRO A 65 -2.41 -6.63 -9.56
C PRO A 65 -1.57 -5.60 -10.32
N ILE A 66 -0.31 -5.47 -9.92
CA ILE A 66 0.72 -4.72 -10.67
C ILE A 66 1.42 -5.71 -11.60
N THR A 67 1.22 -5.57 -12.92
CA THR A 67 1.79 -6.51 -13.88
C THR A 67 2.37 -5.83 -15.12
N THR A 68 3.06 -6.62 -15.94
CA THR A 68 3.51 -6.21 -17.27
C THR A 68 2.46 -6.49 -18.36
N HIS A 69 1.32 -7.06 -18.00
CA HIS A 69 0.23 -7.30 -18.95
C HIS A 69 -0.38 -6.00 -19.46
N THR A 70 -0.88 -6.04 -20.68
CA THR A 70 -1.65 -4.93 -21.24
C THR A 70 -3.00 -4.84 -20.54
N SER A 71 -3.42 -3.62 -20.21
CA SER A 71 -4.75 -3.40 -19.66
C SER A 71 -5.83 -3.75 -20.68
N THR A 72 -6.87 -4.44 -20.21
CA THR A 72 -8.09 -4.70 -20.96
C THR A 72 -9.25 -3.80 -20.49
N SER A 73 -9.11 -3.19 -19.32
CA SER A 73 -10.12 -2.29 -18.75
C SER A 73 -9.98 -0.84 -19.24
N GLU A 74 -8.77 -0.44 -19.65
CA GLU A 74 -8.54 0.88 -20.24
C GLU A 74 -9.28 1.01 -21.57
N GLY A 75 -10.16 2.02 -21.66
CA GLY A 75 -11.00 2.25 -22.85
C GLY A 75 -12.15 1.27 -23.03
N SER A 76 -12.38 0.34 -22.09
CA SER A 76 -13.54 -0.55 -22.13
C SER A 76 -14.83 0.19 -21.75
N THR A 77 -15.98 -0.35 -22.21
CA THR A 77 -17.30 0.22 -21.87
C THR A 77 -17.69 -0.18 -20.45
N PRO A 78 -18.22 0.76 -19.62
CA PRO A 78 -18.77 0.43 -18.31
C PRO A 78 -19.83 -0.67 -18.39
N GLY A 79 -19.63 -1.75 -17.62
CA GLY A 79 -20.52 -2.93 -17.61
C GLY A 79 -20.01 -4.11 -18.42
N ASP A 80 -19.06 -3.93 -19.33
CA ASP A 80 -18.41 -5.04 -20.02
C ASP A 80 -17.52 -5.83 -19.05
N SER A 81 -17.37 -7.14 -19.28
CA SER A 81 -16.54 -8.01 -18.43
C SER A 81 -15.09 -7.51 -18.32
N ASN A 82 -14.54 -6.98 -19.41
CA ASN A 82 -13.18 -6.41 -19.42
C ASN A 82 -13.05 -5.17 -18.53
N ASN A 83 -14.14 -4.45 -18.27
CA ASN A 83 -14.12 -3.28 -17.40
C ASN A 83 -13.84 -3.61 -15.94
N PHE A 84 -13.89 -4.88 -15.55
CA PHE A 84 -13.63 -5.39 -14.19
C PHE A 84 -12.33 -6.21 -14.10
N THR A 85 -11.54 -6.27 -15.16
CA THR A 85 -10.25 -6.99 -15.18
C THR A 85 -9.11 -5.99 -15.13
N PHE A 86 -8.59 -5.73 -13.92
CA PHE A 86 -7.60 -4.69 -13.68
C PHE A 86 -6.18 -5.22 -13.77
N THR A 87 -5.29 -4.41 -14.30
CA THR A 87 -3.85 -4.53 -14.12
C THR A 87 -3.22 -3.13 -14.02
N PHE A 88 -2.37 -2.94 -13.04
CA PHE A 88 -1.75 -1.64 -12.78
C PHE A 88 -0.38 -1.51 -13.44
N PRO A 89 0.03 -0.31 -13.86
CA PRO A 89 1.37 -0.08 -14.37
C PRO A 89 2.43 -0.48 -13.34
N THR A 90 3.58 -0.96 -13.80
CA THR A 90 4.69 -1.35 -12.90
C THR A 90 5.24 -0.15 -12.11
N SER A 91 5.07 1.05 -12.62
CA SER A 91 5.40 2.32 -11.93
C SER A 91 4.55 2.57 -10.68
N THR A 92 3.39 1.91 -10.54
CA THR A 92 2.52 2.04 -9.37
C THR A 92 3.26 1.74 -8.06
N ALA A 93 4.09 0.69 -8.02
CA ALA A 93 4.82 0.35 -6.79
C ALA A 93 5.75 1.48 -6.33
N THR A 94 6.43 2.14 -7.25
CA THR A 94 7.29 3.29 -6.94
C THR A 94 6.49 4.55 -6.61
N LEU A 95 5.31 4.74 -7.22
CA LEU A 95 4.38 5.81 -6.86
C LEU A 95 3.91 5.65 -5.40
N LEU A 96 3.48 4.46 -4.99
CA LEU A 96 3.08 4.18 -3.61
C LEU A 96 4.21 4.56 -2.63
N LYS A 97 5.43 4.13 -2.92
CA LYS A 97 6.59 4.43 -2.07
C LYS A 97 6.88 5.92 -1.96
N ARG A 98 6.80 6.68 -3.07
CA ARG A 98 7.02 8.13 -3.06
C ARG A 98 6.00 8.88 -2.19
N HIS A 99 4.78 8.37 -2.10
CA HIS A 99 3.68 8.94 -1.33
C HIS A 99 3.49 8.27 0.05
N ASN A 100 4.55 7.68 0.61
CA ASN A 100 4.55 7.07 1.95
C ASN A 100 3.47 6.00 2.15
N ILE A 101 2.88 5.44 1.09
CA ILE A 101 1.96 4.31 1.16
C ILE A 101 2.82 3.05 1.33
N ALA A 102 3.11 2.70 2.58
CA ALA A 102 4.13 1.73 2.91
C ALA A 102 3.58 0.31 3.14
N LEU A 103 2.26 0.17 3.31
CA LEU A 103 1.60 -1.11 3.52
C LEU A 103 0.33 -1.20 2.69
N VAL A 104 0.17 -2.25 1.90
CA VAL A 104 -1.04 -2.45 1.07
C VAL A 104 -1.72 -3.78 1.38
N ASN A 105 -3.05 -3.77 1.33
CA ASN A 105 -3.86 -4.98 1.36
C ASN A 105 -3.93 -5.60 -0.04
N LEU A 106 -3.71 -6.91 -0.13
CA LEU A 106 -3.89 -7.71 -1.35
C LEU A 106 -5.12 -8.62 -1.28
N GLY A 107 -5.78 -8.73 -0.12
CA GLY A 107 -6.96 -9.58 0.06
C GLY A 107 -8.22 -8.94 -0.50
N ASN A 108 -8.36 -8.91 -1.81
CA ASN A 108 -9.53 -8.39 -2.52
C ASN A 108 -9.85 -9.25 -3.75
N ASN A 109 -11.04 -9.06 -4.32
CA ASN A 109 -11.54 -9.85 -5.44
C ASN A 109 -10.83 -9.56 -6.78
N HIS A 110 -10.00 -8.52 -6.88
CA HIS A 110 -9.31 -8.13 -8.12
C HIS A 110 -7.84 -8.52 -8.17
N ILE A 111 -7.22 -8.82 -7.03
CA ILE A 111 -5.78 -9.15 -7.01
C ILE A 111 -5.44 -10.35 -7.88
N MET A 112 -6.39 -11.27 -8.07
CA MET A 112 -6.26 -12.47 -8.89
C MET A 112 -6.75 -12.29 -10.33
N ASN A 113 -6.99 -11.07 -10.81
CA ASN A 113 -7.47 -10.84 -12.19
C ASN A 113 -6.55 -11.41 -13.27
N PHE A 114 -5.26 -11.51 -13.00
CA PHE A 114 -4.26 -12.19 -13.85
C PHE A 114 -3.71 -13.47 -13.19
N GLY A 115 -4.53 -14.10 -12.35
CA GLY A 115 -4.20 -15.37 -11.70
C GLY A 115 -2.95 -15.27 -10.83
N ARG A 116 -2.34 -16.44 -10.58
CA ARG A 116 -1.14 -16.54 -9.75
C ARG A 116 0.06 -15.76 -10.30
N GLU A 117 0.19 -15.70 -11.61
CA GLU A 117 1.28 -14.96 -12.26
C GLU A 117 1.19 -13.47 -11.94
N GLY A 118 -0.02 -12.87 -12.04
CA GLY A 118 -0.24 -11.48 -11.70
C GLY A 118 0.05 -11.17 -10.23
N LEU A 119 -0.35 -12.06 -9.31
CA LEU A 119 -0.05 -11.95 -7.89
C LEU A 119 1.47 -12.00 -7.62
N VAL A 120 2.19 -12.93 -8.25
CA VAL A 120 3.66 -13.04 -8.11
C VAL A 120 4.34 -11.77 -8.61
N GLN A 121 3.99 -11.28 -9.79
CA GLN A 121 4.52 -10.02 -10.32
C GLN A 121 4.25 -8.86 -9.37
N THR A 122 3.02 -8.76 -8.82
CA THR A 122 2.66 -7.72 -7.86
C THR A 122 3.58 -7.71 -6.64
N LYS A 123 3.79 -8.88 -6.03
CA LYS A 123 4.68 -9.04 -4.87
C LYS A 123 6.12 -8.65 -5.18
N GLU A 124 6.62 -9.03 -6.35
CA GLU A 124 7.97 -8.66 -6.80
C GLU A 124 8.13 -7.14 -6.97
N TRP A 125 7.14 -6.46 -7.59
CA TRP A 125 7.18 -5.02 -7.76
C TRP A 125 7.09 -4.27 -6.44
N LEU A 126 6.21 -4.71 -5.54
CA LEU A 126 6.08 -4.13 -4.19
C LEU A 126 7.38 -4.31 -3.39
N ALA A 127 7.95 -5.51 -3.38
CA ALA A 127 9.21 -5.80 -2.69
C ALA A 127 10.37 -4.95 -3.24
N LYS A 128 10.46 -4.82 -4.58
CA LYS A 128 11.48 -3.99 -5.25
C LYS A 128 11.37 -2.51 -4.89
N ALA A 129 10.15 -2.01 -4.67
CA ALA A 129 9.90 -0.63 -4.24
C ALA A 129 10.02 -0.45 -2.72
N GLY A 130 10.10 -1.53 -1.93
CA GLY A 130 10.10 -1.49 -0.46
C GLY A 130 8.73 -1.15 0.13
N VAL A 131 7.65 -1.58 -0.53
CA VAL A 131 6.28 -1.52 -0.03
C VAL A 131 5.90 -2.89 0.54
N GLN A 132 5.39 -2.92 1.76
CA GLN A 132 4.92 -4.13 2.41
C GLN A 132 3.48 -4.46 2.00
N TYR A 133 3.07 -5.70 2.20
CA TYR A 133 1.70 -6.12 1.92
C TYR A 133 1.20 -7.13 2.96
N PHE A 134 -0.12 -7.30 3.02
CA PHE A 134 -0.82 -8.34 3.78
C PHE A 134 -2.04 -8.82 2.98
N GLY A 135 -2.69 -9.88 3.45
CA GLY A 135 -3.88 -10.42 2.78
C GLY A 135 -3.58 -11.20 1.50
N ASP A 136 -2.35 -11.71 1.32
CA ASP A 136 -2.00 -12.55 0.18
C ASP A 136 -2.89 -13.81 0.14
N PRO A 137 -3.75 -13.99 -0.89
CA PRO A 137 -4.68 -15.12 -0.96
C PRO A 137 -3.99 -16.47 -1.12
N ASP A 138 -2.76 -16.49 -1.66
CA ASP A 138 -1.96 -17.72 -1.86
C ASP A 138 -1.09 -18.08 -0.64
N ALA A 139 -0.98 -17.18 0.34
CA ALA A 139 -0.15 -17.42 1.50
C ALA A 139 -0.85 -18.34 2.52
N VAL A 140 -0.04 -19.04 3.34
CA VAL A 140 -0.55 -19.69 4.55
C VAL A 140 -1.03 -18.62 5.53
N GLU A 141 -1.96 -18.99 6.43
CA GLU A 141 -2.65 -18.02 7.30
C GLU A 141 -1.68 -17.10 8.07
N ALA A 142 -0.56 -17.63 8.55
CA ALA A 142 0.44 -16.86 9.29
C ALA A 142 1.08 -15.74 8.45
N ASP A 143 1.19 -15.93 7.14
CA ASP A 143 1.84 -14.99 6.20
C ASP A 143 0.85 -14.00 5.58
N ARG A 144 -0.46 -14.16 5.88
CA ARG A 144 -1.50 -13.20 5.48
C ARG A 144 -1.55 -11.96 6.36
N VAL A 145 -0.77 -11.92 7.43
CA VAL A 145 -0.80 -10.87 8.45
C VAL A 145 0.46 -10.04 8.39
N ALA A 146 0.35 -8.71 8.31
CA ALA A 146 1.47 -7.82 8.56
C ALA A 146 1.55 -7.43 10.04
N ARG A 147 2.77 -7.43 10.59
CA ARG A 147 3.02 -7.10 12.01
C ARG A 147 4.12 -6.04 12.16
N PRO A 148 3.89 -4.80 11.70
CA PRO A 148 4.85 -3.73 11.89
C PRO A 148 4.87 -3.23 13.33
N THR A 149 6.02 -2.70 13.75
CA THR A 149 6.16 -1.88 14.97
C THR A 149 6.37 -0.44 14.55
N ILE A 150 5.51 0.48 15.00
CA ILE A 150 5.51 1.88 14.61
C ILE A 150 5.68 2.69 15.89
N ASN A 151 6.75 3.48 15.98
CA ASN A 151 7.08 4.27 17.16
C ASN A 151 7.06 3.46 18.47
N GLY A 152 7.54 2.20 18.43
CA GLY A 152 7.56 1.29 19.57
C GLY A 152 6.25 0.53 19.82
N ILE A 153 5.16 0.86 19.14
CA ILE A 153 3.85 0.22 19.29
C ILE A 153 3.71 -0.90 18.26
N PRO A 154 3.45 -2.16 18.68
CA PRO A 154 3.22 -3.27 17.77
C PRO A 154 1.79 -3.24 17.22
N PHE A 155 1.64 -3.43 15.91
CA PHE A 155 0.36 -3.54 15.22
C PHE A 155 0.24 -4.88 14.48
N SER A 156 -1.00 -5.29 14.23
CA SER A 156 -1.32 -6.43 13.37
C SER A 156 -2.40 -6.03 12.38
N PHE A 157 -2.11 -6.19 11.09
CA PHE A 157 -3.06 -5.96 10.01
C PHE A 157 -3.47 -7.30 9.44
N VAL A 158 -4.76 -7.57 9.48
CA VAL A 158 -5.38 -8.79 8.97
C VAL A 158 -6.44 -8.43 7.95
N ASN A 159 -6.57 -9.27 6.94
CA ASN A 159 -7.67 -9.19 5.98
C ASN A 159 -8.53 -10.45 6.09
N TRP A 160 -9.81 -10.27 5.98
CA TRP A 160 -10.78 -11.33 5.81
C TRP A 160 -11.57 -11.06 4.53
N SER A 161 -11.35 -11.88 3.51
CA SER A 161 -12.13 -11.84 2.26
C SER A 161 -12.62 -13.25 1.96
N ASP A 162 -13.84 -13.35 1.49
CA ASP A 162 -14.47 -14.60 1.03
C ASP A 162 -13.99 -14.95 -0.38
#